data_375024af900aca5ef023177b4c92e88e
#
_entry.id   375024af900aca5ef023177b4c92e88e
#
_cell.length_a   1.000
_cell.length_b   1.000
_cell.length_c   1.000
_cell.angle_alpha   90.00
_cell.angle_beta   90.00
_cell.angle_gamma   90.00
#
_symmetry.space_group_name_H-M   'P 1'
#
loop_
_entity.id
_entity.type
_entity.pdbx_description
1 polymer ?
#
loop_
_entity_poly.entity_id
_entity_poly.type
_entity_poly.pdbx_seq_one_letter_code
_entity_poly.pdbx_strand_id
1 'polypeptide(L)' 'MSEERVIRINKVLKELNISLERAVDFLKSKGQTIDANPNAKISKEEEKLLSAQF' A
#
# COMPACT_ATOMS: atom_id res chain seq x y z
N MET A 1 10.76 -10.78 -15.41
CA MET A 1 10.64 -10.05 -15.38
C MET A 1 9.79 -9.22 -14.76
N SER A 2 9.02 -9.27 -14.23
CA SER A 2 8.06 -8.43 -13.79
C SER A 2 7.89 -8.42 -12.36
N GLU A 3 8.84 -8.80 -11.64
CA GLU A 3 8.71 -8.85 -10.23
C GLU A 3 8.64 -7.48 -9.63
N GLU A 4 8.96 -6.49 -10.39
CA GLU A 4 8.91 -5.17 -9.83
C GLU A 4 7.54 -4.60 -9.73
N ARG A 5 6.54 -5.38 -9.99
CA ARG A 5 5.19 -4.90 -9.88
C ARG A 5 4.74 -4.73 -8.46
N VAL A 6 5.49 -5.22 -7.50
CA VAL A 6 5.09 -5.10 -6.11
C VAL A 6 6.01 -4.13 -5.40
N ILE A 7 5.45 -3.43 -4.45
CA ILE A 7 6.17 -2.43 -3.68
C ILE A 7 5.92 -2.73 -2.22
N ARG A 8 6.93 -2.50 -1.40
CA ARG A 8 6.75 -2.70 0.03
C ARG A 8 5.86 -1.59 0.56
N ILE A 9 4.85 -1.97 1.31
CA ILE A 9 3.93 -0.99 1.84
C ILE A 9 4.66 -0.02 2.75
N ASN A 10 5.68 -0.49 3.42
CA ASN A 10 6.46 0.36 4.31
C ASN A 10 7.05 1.55 3.58
N LYS A 11 7.49 1.34 2.35
CA LYS A 11 8.04 2.42 1.56
C LYS A 11 6.97 3.47 1.25
N VAL A 12 5.79 3.00 0.90
CA VAL A 12 4.70 3.91 0.57
C VAL A 12 4.27 4.69 1.81
N LEU A 13 4.25 4.02 2.95
CA LEU A 13 3.88 4.70 4.19
C LEU A 13 4.81 5.86 4.48
N LYS A 14 6.09 5.65 4.26
CA LYS A 14 7.06 6.70 4.50
C LYS A 14 6.91 7.84 3.51
N GLU A 15 6.70 7.50 2.27
CA GLU A 15 6.59 8.52 1.24
C GLU A 15 5.35 9.37 1.43
N LEU A 16 4.26 8.75 1.82
CA LEU A 16 3.01 9.46 2.02
C LEU A 16 2.84 9.95 3.46
N ASN A 17 3.74 9.53 4.32
CA ASN A 17 3.70 9.94 5.71
C ASN A 17 2.38 9.56 6.37
N ILE A 18 1.96 8.35 6.16
CA ILE A 18 0.73 7.83 6.74
C ILE A 18 1.05 6.58 7.55
N SER A 19 0.12 6.21 8.40
CA SER A 19 0.31 5.04 9.25
C SER A 19 -0.09 3.78 8.49
N LEU A 20 0.42 2.66 8.97
CA LEU A 20 0.11 1.37 8.37
C LEU A 20 -1.38 1.10 8.42
N GLU A 21 -2.00 1.36 9.55
CA GLU A 21 -3.41 1.10 9.70
C GLU A 21 -4.24 1.92 8.73
N ARG A 22 -3.83 3.15 8.52
CA ARG A 22 -4.55 4.02 7.61
C ARG A 22 -4.50 3.47 6.19
N ALA A 23 -3.33 3.03 5.78
CA ALA A 23 -3.16 2.49 4.43
C ALA A 23 -3.97 1.20 4.26
N VAL A 24 -3.89 0.32 5.24
CA VAL A 24 -4.62 -0.94 5.17
C VAL A 24 -6.12 -0.69 5.14
N ASP A 25 -6.58 0.22 5.98
CA ASP A 25 -7.99 0.53 6.03
C ASP A 25 -8.50 1.07 4.71
N PHE A 26 -7.71 1.95 4.10
CA PHE A 26 -8.08 2.52 2.83
C PHE A 26 -8.15 1.46 1.74
N LEU A 27 -7.17 0.58 1.70
CA LEU A 27 -7.14 -0.47 0.68
C LEU A 27 -8.27 -1.47 0.88
N LYS A 28 -8.61 -1.74 2.13
CA LYS A 28 -9.75 -2.62 2.40
C LYS A 28 -11.02 -2.00 1.87
N SER A 29 -11.13 -0.72 2.02
CA SER A 29 -12.30 0.00 1.54
C SER A 29 -12.41 -0.09 0.02
N LYS A 30 -11.30 -0.30 -0.65
CA LYS A 30 -11.29 -0.44 -2.10
C LYS A 30 -11.41 -1.90 -2.54
N GLY A 31 -11.65 -2.80 -1.60
CA GLY A 31 -11.80 -4.19 -1.95
C GLY A 31 -10.52 -4.98 -1.93
N GLN A 32 -9.44 -4.38 -1.48
CA GLN A 32 -8.17 -5.07 -1.42
C GLN A 32 -8.01 -5.75 -0.07
N THR A 33 -7.34 -6.89 -0.08
CA THR A 33 -7.09 -7.62 1.15
C THR A 33 -5.60 -7.68 1.38
N ILE A 34 -5.11 -6.99 2.38
CA ILE A 34 -3.70 -7.04 2.70
C ILE A 34 -3.53 -7.14 4.19
N ASP A 35 -2.39 -7.65 4.58
CA ASP A 35 -2.08 -7.78 6.00
C ASP A 35 -1.64 -6.45 6.56
N ALA A 36 -2.02 -6.19 7.81
CA ALA A 36 -1.55 -5.01 8.51
C ALA A 36 -0.14 -5.26 8.98
N ASN A 37 0.78 -5.28 8.04
CA ASN A 37 2.15 -5.66 8.31
C ASN A 37 3.08 -4.79 7.46
N PRO A 38 4.06 -4.14 8.08
CA PRO A 38 4.95 -3.25 7.32
C PRO A 38 5.79 -4.00 6.30
N ASN A 39 5.87 -5.32 6.43
CA ASN A 39 6.60 -6.11 5.45
C ASN A 39 5.71 -6.58 4.31
N ALA A 40 4.44 -6.25 4.35
CA ALA A 40 3.53 -6.66 3.29
C ALA A 40 3.90 -5.94 2.00
N LYS A 41 3.57 -6.57 0.89
CA LYS A 41 3.82 -5.98 -0.41
C LYS A 41 2.51 -5.67 -1.08
N ILE A 42 2.49 -4.58 -1.78
CA ILE A 42 1.29 -4.17 -2.50
C ILE A 42 1.66 -3.95 -3.96
N SER A 43 0.67 -4.00 -4.81
CA SER A 43 0.92 -3.80 -6.22
C SER A 43 1.05 -2.31 -6.52
N LYS A 44 1.54 -2.02 -7.71
CA LYS A 44 1.67 -0.65 -8.13
C LYS A 44 0.34 0.07 -8.17
N GLU A 45 -0.69 -0.65 -8.51
CA GLU A 45 -2.02 -0.06 -8.56
C GLU A 45 -2.48 0.37 -7.18
N GLU A 46 -2.19 -0.45 -6.18
CA GLU A 46 -2.55 -0.09 -4.82
C GLU A 46 -1.74 1.11 -4.35
N GLU A 47 -0.48 1.14 -4.72
CA GLU A 47 0.35 2.27 -4.37
C GLU A 47 -0.18 3.54 -5.02
N LYS A 48 -0.64 3.42 -6.25
CA LYS A 48 -1.22 4.56 -6.93
C LYS A 48 -2.48 5.04 -6.24
N LEU A 49 -3.31 4.13 -5.78
CA LEU A 49 -4.52 4.49 -5.08
C LEU A 49 -4.20 5.28 -3.82
N LEU A 50 -3.22 4.80 -3.08
CA LEU A 50 -2.81 5.49 -1.86
C LEU A 50 -2.26 6.87 -2.18
N SER A 51 -1.44 6.95 -3.19
CA SER A 51 -0.81 8.21 -3.56
C SER A 51 -1.85 9.23 -4.01
N ALA A 52 -2.88 8.76 -4.68
CA ALA A 52 -3.92 9.66 -5.14
C ALA A 52 -4.79 10.13 -3.99
N GLN A 53 -4.94 9.30 -2.96
CA GLN A 53 -5.80 9.66 -1.85
C GLN A 53 -5.06 10.53 -0.83
N PHE A 54 -3.81 10.26 -0.65
CA PHE A 54 -3.01 10.98 0.33
C PHE A 54 -1.90 11.75 -0.34
#